data_df7db92a757aa31f2ab48ff80ea59989
#
_entry.id   df7db92a757aa31f2ab48ff80ea59989
#
_cell.length_a   1.000
_cell.length_b   1.000
_cell.length_c   1.000
_cell.angle_alpha   90.00
_cell.angle_beta   90.00
_cell.angle_gamma   90.00
#
_symmetry.space_group_name_H-M   'P 1'
#
loop_
_entity.id
_entity.type
_entity.pdbx_description
1 polymer ?
#
loop_
_entity_poly.entity_id
_entity_poly.type
_entity_poly.pdbx_seq_one_letter_code
_entity_poly.pdbx_strand_id
1 'polypeptide(L)' 'MEAQAMTIEARIRELGNRHRTLDETIQQETRRPTADPTHLRELKQRKLRLKEEITSLEARIH' A
#
# COMPACT_ATOMS: atom_id res chain seq x y z
N MET A 1 13.01 -15.57 -19.76
CA MET A 1 13.27 -14.46 -19.13
C MET A 1 13.26 -14.66 -17.68
N GLU A 2 14.02 -14.10 -17.02
CA GLU A 2 14.09 -14.33 -15.69
C GLU A 2 13.39 -13.26 -14.94
N ALA A 3 12.89 -13.60 -13.81
CA ALA A 3 12.30 -12.63 -12.96
C ALA A 3 13.39 -11.70 -12.50
N GLN A 4 13.08 -10.45 -12.45
CA GLN A 4 14.03 -9.52 -11.93
C GLN A 4 14.18 -9.68 -10.46
N ALA A 5 15.42 -9.76 -10.03
CA ALA A 5 15.71 -9.81 -8.62
C ALA A 5 15.63 -8.39 -8.09
N MET A 6 14.54 -8.10 -7.39
CA MET A 6 14.36 -6.79 -6.80
C MET A 6 15.01 -6.77 -5.42
N THR A 7 15.80 -5.76 -5.14
CA THR A 7 16.36 -5.62 -3.79
C THR A 7 15.27 -5.31 -2.79
N ILE A 8 15.57 -5.57 -1.51
CA ILE A 8 14.62 -5.26 -0.46
C ILE A 8 14.34 -3.77 -0.43
N GLU A 9 15.36 -2.95 -0.60
CA GLU A 9 15.18 -1.50 -0.62
C GLU A 9 14.27 -1.06 -1.77
N ALA A 10 14.47 -1.64 -2.95
CA ALA A 10 13.63 -1.30 -4.10
C ALA A 10 12.19 -1.76 -3.87
N ARG A 11 12.02 -2.92 -3.25
CA ARG A 11 10.70 -3.43 -2.94
C ARG A 11 9.98 -2.52 -1.95
N ILE A 12 10.69 -2.08 -0.91
CA ILE A 12 10.12 -1.17 0.09
C ILE A 12 9.69 0.12 -0.58
N ARG A 13 10.51 0.65 -1.49
CA ARG A 13 10.17 1.88 -2.20
C ARG A 13 8.93 1.71 -3.06
N GLU A 14 8.83 0.59 -3.76
CA GLU A 14 7.66 0.31 -4.59
C GLU A 14 6.40 0.21 -3.74
N LEU A 15 6.48 -0.51 -2.63
CA LEU A 15 5.33 -0.66 -1.75
C LEU A 15 4.96 0.67 -1.10
N GLY A 16 5.96 1.49 -0.79
CA GLY A 16 5.70 2.82 -0.26
C GLY A 16 4.93 3.69 -1.24
N ASN A 17 5.28 3.60 -2.53
CA ASN A 17 4.55 4.33 -3.55
C ASN A 17 3.11 3.85 -3.67
N ARG A 18 2.91 2.54 -3.61
CA ARG A 18 1.55 1.97 -3.65
C ARG A 18 0.75 2.39 -2.43
N HIS A 19 1.39 2.44 -1.27
CA HIS A 19 0.74 2.86 -0.05
C HIS A 19 0.27 4.31 -0.17
N ARG A 20 1.12 5.17 -0.72
CA ARG A 20 0.77 6.57 -0.91
C ARG A 20 -0.39 6.74 -1.89
N THR A 21 -0.32 6.03 -3.02
CA THR A 21 -1.39 6.10 -4.02
C THR A 21 -2.72 5.64 -3.43
N LEU A 22 -2.67 4.58 -2.64
CA LEU A 22 -3.87 4.04 -2.03
C LEU A 22 -4.43 5.01 -1.00
N ASP A 23 -3.56 5.68 -0.24
CA ASP A 23 -4.00 6.67 0.72
C ASP A 23 -4.70 7.83 0.02
N GLU A 24 -4.16 8.28 -1.11
CA GLU A 24 -4.79 9.33 -1.89
C GLU A 24 -6.16 8.90 -2.42
N THR A 25 -6.25 7.65 -2.88
CA THR A 25 -7.52 7.12 -3.35
C THR A 25 -8.54 7.08 -2.22
N ILE A 26 -8.12 6.67 -1.03
CA ILE A 26 -9.00 6.65 0.13
C ILE A 26 -9.52 8.05 0.45
N GLN A 27 -8.62 9.05 0.41
CA GLN A 27 -9.02 10.41 0.69
C GLN A 27 -10.03 10.91 -0.33
N GLN A 28 -9.82 10.61 -1.61
CA GLN A 28 -10.74 11.02 -2.66
C GLN A 28 -12.10 10.35 -2.48
N GLU A 29 -12.10 9.05 -2.20
CA GLU A 29 -13.36 8.32 -2.01
C GLU A 29 -14.11 8.82 -0.78
N THR A 30 -13.39 9.17 0.28
CA THR A 30 -14.02 9.66 1.50
C THR A 30 -14.73 10.99 1.26
N ARG A 31 -14.23 11.79 0.32
CA ARG A 31 -14.83 13.10 0.04
C ARG A 31 -16.07 13.01 -0.84
N ARG A 32 -16.35 11.86 -1.43
CA ARG A 32 -17.50 11.72 -2.30
C ARG A 32 -18.78 11.69 -1.47
N PRO A 33 -19.83 12.41 -1.91
CA PRO A 33 -21.11 12.35 -1.20
C PRO A 33 -21.72 10.96 -1.16
N THR A 34 -21.39 10.14 -2.17
CA THR A 34 -21.94 8.79 -2.28
C THR A 34 -20.89 7.74 -1.95
N ALA A 35 -19.99 8.05 -1.03
CA ALA A 35 -18.94 7.12 -0.65
C ALA A 35 -19.55 5.81 -0.12
N ASP A 36 -19.01 4.69 -0.61
CA ASP A 36 -19.45 3.38 -0.20
C ASP A 36 -18.63 2.91 1.00
N PRO A 37 -19.24 2.73 2.17
CA PRO A 37 -18.46 2.34 3.36
C PRO A 37 -17.75 1.01 3.20
N THR A 38 -18.36 0.06 2.48
CA THR A 38 -17.74 -1.23 2.25
C THR A 38 -16.49 -1.07 1.40
N HIS A 39 -16.58 -0.28 0.34
CA HIS A 39 -15.44 -0.04 -0.52
C HIS A 39 -14.31 0.67 0.23
N LEU A 40 -14.65 1.66 1.06
CA LEU A 40 -13.66 2.34 1.88
C LEU A 40 -12.96 1.39 2.84
N ARG A 41 -13.72 0.48 3.44
CA ARG A 41 -13.14 -0.52 4.35
C ARG A 41 -12.14 -1.40 3.59
N GLU A 42 -12.49 -1.84 2.39
CA GLU A 42 -11.59 -2.66 1.61
C GLU A 42 -10.31 -1.92 1.27
N LEU A 43 -10.42 -0.67 0.89
CA LEU A 43 -9.25 0.14 0.57
C LEU A 43 -8.36 0.31 1.79
N LYS A 44 -8.95 0.54 2.95
CA LYS A 44 -8.19 0.71 4.18
C LYS A 44 -7.50 -0.59 4.59
N GLN A 45 -8.13 -1.73 4.34
CA GLN A 45 -7.50 -3.01 4.61
C GLN A 45 -6.30 -3.26 3.70
N ARG A 46 -6.42 -2.88 2.42
CA ARG A 46 -5.29 -2.99 1.50
C ARG A 46 -4.14 -2.11 1.95
N LYS A 47 -4.45 -0.90 2.39
CA LYS A 47 -3.43 0.01 2.89
C LYS A 47 -2.71 -0.59 4.10
N LEU A 48 -3.47 -1.19 5.00
CA LEU A 48 -2.88 -1.81 6.18
C LEU A 48 -1.96 -2.97 5.80
N ARG A 49 -2.37 -3.79 4.83
CA ARG A 49 -1.54 -4.91 4.39
C ARG A 49 -0.23 -4.42 3.78
N LEU A 50 -0.29 -3.34 3.01
CA LEU A 50 0.92 -2.75 2.44
C LEU A 50 1.85 -2.27 3.55
N LYS A 51 1.30 -1.61 4.54
CA LYS A 51 2.10 -1.13 5.66
C LYS A 51 2.76 -2.27 6.41
N GLU A 52 2.02 -3.35 6.63
CA GLU A 52 2.56 -4.51 7.32
C GLU A 52 3.67 -5.16 6.51
N GLU A 53 3.50 -5.23 5.21
CA GLU A 53 4.53 -5.80 4.34
C GLU A 53 5.79 -4.93 4.36
N ILE A 54 5.62 -3.62 4.31
CA ILE A 54 6.75 -2.70 4.38
C ILE A 54 7.49 -2.88 5.70
N THR A 55 6.75 -2.93 6.80
CA THR A 55 7.35 -3.10 8.12
C THR A 55 8.12 -4.42 8.21
N SER A 56 7.54 -5.48 7.65
CA SER A 56 8.19 -6.78 7.65
C SER A 56 9.50 -6.75 6.88
N LEU A 57 9.50 -6.07 5.73
CA LEU A 57 10.71 -5.97 4.92
C LEU A 57 11.76 -5.09 5.60
N GLU A 58 11.33 -4.01 6.24
CA GLU A 58 12.26 -3.15 6.95
C GLU A 58 12.95 -3.88 8.08
N ALA A 59 12.24 -4.78 8.74
CA ALA A 59 12.82 -5.56 9.81
C ALA A 59 13.93 -6.49 9.31
N ARG A 60 13.90 -6.86 8.03
CA ARG A 60 14.94 -7.73 7.47
C ARG A 60 16.23 -6.99 7.17
N ILE A 61 16.15 -5.66 7.05
CA ILE A 61 17.34 -4.87 6.73
C ILE A 61 18.18 -4.63 7.96
N HIS A 62 17.57 -4.66 9.14
CA HIS A 62 18.28 -4.37 10.40
C HIS A 62 18.88 -5.64 11.05
#